data_18973d4e7cfa45c6f86ca46064588997
#
_entry.id   18973d4e7cfa45c6f86ca46064588997
#
_cell.length_a   1.000
_cell.length_b   1.000
_cell.length_c   1.000
_cell.angle_alpha   90.00
_cell.angle_beta   90.00
_cell.angle_gamma   90.00
#
_symmetry.space_group_name_H-M   'P 1'
#
loop_
_entity.id
_entity.type
_entity.pdbx_description
1 polymer ?
#
loop_
_entity_poly.entity_id
_entity_poly.type
_entity_poly.pdbx_seq_one_letter_code
_entity_poly.pdbx_strand_id
1 'polypeptide(L)'
;MSFWRRLFGGATKETLKPQRLDYLNEALALERQGDFEGALTSYRLALRDKPSDPRILQDIAIAYTKTGQYEEAIRFYRRALSLDPTLVGAHYGLAFRLKERGEHAEAVEHLRAFLARPPKGQDADRWVRHAEAALRELETVAPEQP
;
A
#
# COMPACT_ATOMS: atom_id res chain seq x y z
N MET A 1 -40.04 33.11 17.04
CA MET A 1 -38.96 32.18 17.53
C MET A 1 -39.12 30.76 16.98
N SER A 2 -40.34 30.29 16.79
CA SER A 2 -40.59 28.96 16.26
C SER A 2 -40.25 28.77 14.78
N PHE A 3 -40.27 29.84 13.97
CA PHE A 3 -39.99 29.78 12.53
C PHE A 3 -38.52 29.47 12.22
N TRP A 4 -37.59 30.10 12.92
CA TRP A 4 -36.18 29.88 12.73
C TRP A 4 -35.72 28.50 13.28
N ARG A 5 -36.36 28.04 14.36
CA ARG A 5 -36.13 26.68 14.89
C ARG A 5 -36.66 25.60 13.94
N ARG A 6 -37.78 25.86 13.21
CA ARG A 6 -38.31 24.95 12.21
C ARG A 6 -37.46 24.91 10.94
N LEU A 7 -36.89 26.04 10.54
CA LEU A 7 -36.02 26.10 9.36
C LEU A 7 -34.65 25.50 9.58
N PHE A 8 -34.11 25.64 10.78
CA PHE A 8 -32.74 25.23 11.12
C PHE A 8 -32.65 24.18 12.21
N GLY A 9 -33.75 23.90 12.92
CA GLY A 9 -33.71 23.13 14.16
C GLY A 9 -33.88 21.61 13.99
N GLY A 10 -34.30 21.14 12.84
CA GLY A 10 -34.54 19.72 12.62
C GLY A 10 -33.38 18.96 11.96
N ALA A 11 -32.49 19.69 11.29
CA ALA A 11 -31.41 19.09 10.53
C ALA A 11 -30.05 19.26 11.20
N THR A 12 -29.97 20.03 12.27
CA THR A 12 -28.68 20.57 12.73
C THR A 12 -27.90 19.65 13.65
N LYS A 13 -28.53 18.72 14.35
CA LYS A 13 -27.79 17.84 15.26
C LYS A 13 -27.27 16.56 14.60
N GLU A 14 -27.93 16.08 13.55
CA GLU A 14 -27.46 14.90 12.82
C GLU A 14 -26.49 15.28 11.68
N THR A 15 -26.63 16.47 11.09
CA THR A 15 -25.72 16.95 10.04
C THR A 15 -24.44 17.58 10.60
N LEU A 16 -24.40 17.91 11.89
CA LEU A 16 -23.21 18.45 12.56
C LEU A 16 -22.43 17.41 13.38
N LYS A 17 -22.84 16.14 13.40
CA LYS A 17 -21.87 15.09 13.70
C LYS A 17 -20.83 15.17 12.60
N PRO A 18 -19.56 15.48 12.91
CA PRO A 18 -18.53 15.38 11.90
C PRO A 18 -18.62 13.96 11.37
N GLN A 19 -19.09 13.82 10.12
CA GLN A 19 -18.90 12.58 9.40
C GLN A 19 -17.41 12.32 9.53
N ARG A 20 -17.03 11.24 10.18
CA ARG A 20 -15.67 10.75 10.14
C ARG A 20 -15.33 10.71 8.67
N LEU A 21 -14.50 11.66 8.26
CA LEU A 21 -13.99 11.68 6.92
C LEU A 21 -13.33 10.33 6.71
N ASP A 22 -13.88 9.56 5.82
CA ASP A 22 -13.33 8.25 5.50
C ASP A 22 -12.14 8.46 4.57
N TYR A 23 -11.03 8.86 5.15
CA TYR A 23 -9.80 9.16 4.44
C TYR A 23 -9.29 7.98 3.61
N LEU A 24 -9.55 6.75 4.08
CA LEU A 24 -9.15 5.57 3.33
C LEU A 24 -9.95 5.45 2.02
N ASN A 25 -11.25 5.59 2.07
CA ASN A 25 -12.08 5.57 0.86
C ASN A 25 -11.76 6.74 -0.07
N GLU A 26 -11.49 7.91 0.48
CA GLU A 26 -11.03 9.07 -0.30
C GLU A 26 -9.72 8.78 -1.01
N ALA A 27 -8.74 8.22 -0.31
CA ALA A 27 -7.45 7.85 -0.88
C ALA A 27 -7.61 6.85 -2.03
N LEU A 28 -8.41 5.80 -1.83
CA LEU A 28 -8.68 4.78 -2.85
C LEU A 28 -9.38 5.38 -4.08
N ALA A 29 -10.29 6.35 -3.88
CA ALA A 29 -10.93 7.06 -4.97
C ALA A 29 -9.94 7.91 -5.78
N LEU A 30 -9.05 8.62 -5.10
CA LEU A 30 -8.00 9.43 -5.73
C LEU A 30 -7.01 8.55 -6.50
N GLU A 31 -6.65 7.40 -5.94
CA GLU A 31 -5.78 6.43 -6.60
C GLU A 31 -6.41 5.90 -7.89
N ARG A 32 -7.72 5.58 -7.88
CA ARG A 32 -8.44 5.17 -9.10
C ARG A 32 -8.47 6.26 -10.17
N GLN A 33 -8.40 7.52 -9.78
CA GLN A 33 -8.29 8.67 -10.70
C GLN A 33 -6.86 8.93 -11.18
N GLY A 34 -5.89 8.19 -10.65
CA GLY A 34 -4.47 8.40 -10.94
C GLY A 34 -3.84 9.54 -10.13
N ASP A 35 -4.55 10.12 -9.18
CA ASP A 35 -4.03 11.16 -8.29
C ASP A 35 -3.34 10.53 -7.07
N PHE A 36 -2.14 10.03 -7.29
CA PHE A 36 -1.36 9.35 -6.24
C PHE A 36 -0.84 10.32 -5.17
N GLU A 37 -0.56 11.57 -5.51
CA GLU A 37 -0.15 12.59 -4.54
C GLU A 37 -1.31 12.95 -3.60
N GLY A 38 -2.50 13.15 -4.15
CA GLY A 38 -3.72 13.34 -3.36
C GLY A 38 -4.04 12.12 -2.50
N ALA A 39 -3.90 10.92 -3.07
CA ALA A 39 -4.09 9.66 -2.35
C ALA A 39 -3.12 9.54 -1.15
N LEU A 40 -1.85 9.89 -1.31
CA LEU A 40 -0.86 9.89 -0.23
C LEU A 40 -1.28 10.79 0.93
N THR A 41 -1.79 11.97 0.63
CA THR A 41 -2.29 12.89 1.66
C THR A 41 -3.44 12.25 2.46
N SER A 42 -4.42 11.67 1.77
CA SER A 42 -5.55 11.01 2.41
C SER A 42 -5.15 9.74 3.15
N TYR A 43 -4.22 8.94 2.62
CA TYR A 43 -3.68 7.78 3.32
C TYR A 43 -2.96 8.16 4.62
N ARG A 44 -2.20 9.24 4.63
CA ARG A 44 -1.55 9.73 5.86
C ARG A 44 -2.56 10.11 6.93
N LEU A 45 -3.67 10.73 6.52
CA LEU A 45 -4.76 11.06 7.44
C LEU A 45 -5.46 9.79 7.96
N ALA A 46 -5.68 8.80 7.10
CA ALA A 46 -6.21 7.49 7.49
C ALA A 46 -5.27 6.79 8.49
N LEU A 47 -3.96 6.88 8.28
CA LEU A 47 -2.95 6.30 9.15
C LEU A 47 -2.94 6.95 10.54
N ARG A 48 -3.28 8.23 10.66
CA ARG A 48 -3.43 8.90 11.97
C ARG A 48 -4.50 8.22 12.82
N ASP A 49 -5.62 7.79 12.20
CA ASP A 49 -6.68 7.08 12.90
C ASP A 49 -6.30 5.63 13.24
N LYS A 50 -5.51 5.01 12.37
CA LYS A 50 -5.08 3.60 12.50
C LYS A 50 -3.57 3.47 12.25
N PRO A 51 -2.72 3.93 13.17
CA PRO A 51 -1.28 4.03 12.93
C PRO A 51 -0.55 2.69 12.74
N SER A 52 -1.17 1.59 13.14
CA SER A 52 -0.61 0.25 13.03
C SER A 52 -1.39 -0.65 12.07
N ASP A 53 -2.11 -0.07 11.12
CA ASP A 53 -2.80 -0.85 10.09
C ASP A 53 -1.81 -1.20 8.96
N PRO A 54 -1.39 -2.47 8.82
CA PRO A 54 -0.41 -2.85 7.83
C PRO A 54 -0.89 -2.70 6.39
N ARG A 55 -2.20 -2.77 6.15
CA ARG A 55 -2.77 -2.59 4.81
C ARG A 55 -2.69 -1.14 4.36
N ILE A 56 -2.95 -0.19 5.25
CA ILE A 56 -2.78 1.25 4.95
C ILE A 56 -1.31 1.54 4.65
N LEU A 57 -0.39 0.98 5.42
CA LEU A 57 1.05 1.13 5.17
C LEU A 57 1.47 0.56 3.81
N GLN A 58 0.90 -0.59 3.42
CA GLN A 58 1.13 -1.16 2.09
C GLN A 58 0.58 -0.26 0.99
N ASP A 59 -0.64 0.27 1.14
CA ASP A 59 -1.25 1.17 0.17
C ASP A 59 -0.43 2.46 -0.01
N ILE A 60 0.09 3.00 1.07
CA ILE A 60 1.02 4.14 1.03
C ILE A 60 2.28 3.78 0.24
N ALA A 61 2.86 2.60 0.48
CA ALA A 61 4.03 2.14 -0.25
C ALA A 61 3.76 2.01 -1.76
N ILE A 62 2.60 1.50 -2.14
CA ILE A 62 2.18 1.42 -3.54
C ILE A 62 2.07 2.81 -4.16
N ALA A 63 1.46 3.75 -3.47
CA ALA A 63 1.33 5.13 -3.94
C ALA A 63 2.70 5.82 -4.10
N TYR A 64 3.62 5.62 -3.16
CA TYR A 64 5.01 6.09 -3.30
C TYR A 64 5.72 5.45 -4.51
N THR A 65 5.48 4.17 -4.75
CA THR A 65 6.01 3.50 -5.95
C THR A 65 5.50 4.16 -7.23
N LYS A 66 4.21 4.48 -7.28
CA LYS A 66 3.59 5.14 -8.44
C LYS A 66 4.09 6.57 -8.69
N THR A 67 4.53 7.25 -7.65
CA THR A 67 5.11 8.60 -7.74
C THR A 67 6.63 8.59 -7.92
N GLY A 68 7.25 7.42 -8.00
CA GLY A 68 8.71 7.29 -8.17
C GLY A 68 9.51 7.50 -6.89
N GLN A 69 8.88 7.58 -5.75
CA GLN A 69 9.52 7.76 -4.44
C GLN A 69 9.86 6.39 -3.84
N TYR A 70 10.83 5.71 -4.42
CA TYR A 70 11.13 4.29 -4.13
C TYR A 70 11.71 4.06 -2.73
N GLU A 71 12.51 4.99 -2.22
CA GLU A 71 13.06 4.89 -0.86
C GLU A 71 11.94 4.92 0.19
N GLU A 72 10.98 5.83 0.03
CA GLU A 72 9.81 5.90 0.88
C GLU A 72 8.95 4.65 0.77
N ALA A 73 8.76 4.14 -0.46
CA ALA A 73 8.03 2.90 -0.70
C ALA A 73 8.64 1.72 0.07
N ILE A 74 9.96 1.56 -0.01
CA ILE A 74 10.70 0.51 0.70
C ILE A 74 10.45 0.60 2.22
N ARG A 75 10.55 1.79 2.79
CA ARG A 75 10.32 2.01 4.23
C ARG A 75 8.92 1.59 4.65
N PHE A 76 7.91 1.97 3.89
CA PHE A 76 6.52 1.63 4.21
C PHE A 76 6.20 0.16 3.99
N TYR A 77 6.74 -0.48 2.97
CA TYR A 77 6.62 -1.93 2.80
C TYR A 77 7.24 -2.67 3.98
N ARG A 78 8.43 -2.27 4.43
CA ARG A 78 9.10 -2.89 5.58
C ARG A 78 8.28 -2.72 6.86
N ARG A 79 7.72 -1.54 7.09
CA ARG A 79 6.82 -1.30 8.24
C ARG A 79 5.58 -2.18 8.17
N ALA A 80 4.95 -2.29 7.01
CA ALA A 80 3.79 -3.15 6.81
C ALA A 80 4.11 -4.61 7.15
N LEU A 81 5.23 -5.13 6.64
CA LEU A 81 5.66 -6.51 6.86
C LEU A 81 6.12 -6.77 8.29
N SER A 82 6.63 -5.78 9.00
CA SER A 82 6.95 -5.92 10.43
C SER A 82 5.69 -6.11 11.28
N LEU A 83 4.58 -5.55 10.86
CA LEU A 83 3.27 -5.69 11.53
C LEU A 83 2.51 -6.94 11.07
N ASP A 84 2.58 -7.25 9.78
CA ASP A 84 1.93 -8.43 9.20
C ASP A 84 2.85 -9.07 8.13
N PRO A 85 3.64 -10.09 8.52
CA PRO A 85 4.55 -10.77 7.59
C PRO A 85 3.83 -11.58 6.50
N THR A 86 2.50 -11.71 6.56
CA THR A 86 1.71 -12.49 5.61
C THR A 86 1.19 -11.67 4.43
N LEU A 87 1.46 -10.37 4.38
CA LEU A 87 1.03 -9.49 3.29
C LEU A 87 1.83 -9.79 2.01
N VAL A 88 1.29 -10.65 1.17
CA VAL A 88 1.95 -11.09 -0.07
C VAL A 88 2.19 -9.94 -1.05
N GLY A 89 1.28 -8.99 -1.14
CA GLY A 89 1.46 -7.79 -1.95
C GLY A 89 2.63 -6.93 -1.50
N ALA A 90 2.87 -6.84 -0.20
CA ALA A 90 4.02 -6.12 0.35
C ALA A 90 5.34 -6.83 0.05
N HIS A 91 5.37 -8.16 0.12
CA HIS A 91 6.55 -8.93 -0.30
C HIS A 91 6.87 -8.70 -1.78
N TYR A 92 5.86 -8.77 -2.65
CA TYR A 92 6.01 -8.50 -4.07
C TYR A 92 6.56 -7.10 -4.33
N GLY A 93 5.90 -6.07 -3.79
CA GLY A 93 6.29 -4.68 -4.00
C GLY A 93 7.70 -4.38 -3.48
N LEU A 94 8.03 -4.85 -2.30
CA LEU A 94 9.36 -4.67 -1.71
C LEU A 94 10.44 -5.38 -2.52
N ALA A 95 10.19 -6.61 -2.96
CA ALA A 95 11.15 -7.38 -3.74
C ALA A 95 11.60 -6.65 -4.99
N PHE A 96 10.67 -6.07 -5.75
CA PHE A 96 11.01 -5.35 -6.98
C PHE A 96 11.73 -4.03 -6.71
N ARG A 97 11.40 -3.33 -5.61
CA ARG A 97 12.14 -2.11 -5.23
C ARG A 97 13.57 -2.45 -4.81
N LEU A 98 13.74 -3.52 -4.06
CA LEU A 98 15.07 -4.00 -3.64
C LEU A 98 15.90 -4.50 -4.83
N LYS A 99 15.29 -5.22 -5.78
CA LYS A 99 15.94 -5.65 -7.02
C LYS A 99 16.49 -4.44 -7.79
N GLU A 100 15.69 -3.40 -7.96
CA GLU A 100 16.10 -2.17 -8.64
C GLU A 100 17.27 -1.46 -7.94
N ARG A 101 17.34 -1.56 -6.61
CA ARG A 101 18.43 -1.01 -5.81
C ARG A 101 19.70 -1.87 -5.80
N GLY A 102 19.64 -3.08 -6.37
CA GLY A 102 20.76 -4.02 -6.36
C GLY A 102 20.86 -4.86 -5.09
N GLU A 103 19.89 -4.77 -4.18
CA GLU A 103 19.83 -5.60 -2.96
C GLU A 103 19.21 -6.95 -3.29
N HIS A 104 19.94 -7.75 -4.05
CA HIS A 104 19.44 -8.98 -4.68
C HIS A 104 19.11 -10.07 -3.68
N ALA A 105 19.95 -10.26 -2.64
CA ALA A 105 19.71 -11.30 -1.64
C ALA A 105 18.39 -11.10 -0.89
N GLU A 106 18.12 -9.89 -0.43
CA GLU A 106 16.85 -9.57 0.24
C GLU A 106 15.67 -9.65 -0.72
N ALA A 107 15.84 -9.19 -1.98
CA ALA A 107 14.83 -9.32 -3.01
C ALA A 107 14.42 -10.78 -3.24
N VAL A 108 15.37 -11.69 -3.31
CA VAL A 108 15.13 -13.14 -3.44
C VAL A 108 14.30 -13.68 -2.27
N GLU A 109 14.62 -13.28 -1.04
CA GLU A 109 13.84 -13.69 0.13
C GLU A 109 12.37 -13.29 0.04
N HIS A 110 12.11 -12.05 -0.38
CA HIS A 110 10.73 -11.56 -0.52
C HIS A 110 10.00 -12.18 -1.72
N LEU A 111 10.68 -12.44 -2.83
CA LEU A 111 10.09 -13.18 -3.96
C LEU A 111 9.70 -14.60 -3.57
N ARG A 112 10.54 -15.29 -2.81
CA ARG A 112 10.23 -16.63 -2.29
C ARG A 112 9.04 -16.59 -1.33
N ALA A 113 8.97 -15.60 -0.46
CA ALA A 113 7.84 -15.42 0.45
C ALA A 113 6.53 -15.20 -0.32
N PHE A 114 6.56 -14.38 -1.36
CA PHE A 114 5.41 -14.16 -2.26
C PHE A 114 4.98 -15.46 -2.95
N LEU A 115 5.91 -16.20 -3.53
CA LEU A 115 5.65 -17.43 -4.28
C LEU A 115 5.20 -18.59 -3.38
N ALA A 116 5.56 -18.57 -2.09
CA ALA A 116 5.12 -19.58 -1.12
C ALA A 116 3.62 -19.47 -0.82
N ARG A 117 3.05 -18.27 -0.92
CA ARG A 117 1.63 -17.99 -0.69
C ARG A 117 1.10 -17.03 -1.77
N PRO A 118 1.05 -17.47 -3.03
CA PRO A 118 0.65 -16.58 -4.12
C PRO A 118 -0.79 -16.12 -3.97
N PRO A 119 -1.14 -14.92 -4.45
CA PRO A 119 -2.51 -14.46 -4.44
C PRO A 119 -3.37 -15.34 -5.34
N LYS A 120 -4.68 -15.31 -5.09
CA LYS A 120 -5.69 -16.03 -5.89
C LYS A 120 -6.44 -15.05 -6.79
N GLY A 121 -6.91 -15.52 -7.94
CA GLY A 121 -7.72 -14.74 -8.86
C GLY A 121 -7.17 -14.73 -10.28
N GLN A 122 -7.89 -14.11 -11.20
CA GLN A 122 -7.55 -14.11 -12.64
C GLN A 122 -6.22 -13.43 -12.95
N ASP A 123 -5.87 -12.39 -12.22
CA ASP A 123 -4.63 -11.65 -12.42
C ASP A 123 -3.44 -12.26 -11.66
N ALA A 124 -3.69 -13.23 -10.79
CA ALA A 124 -2.65 -13.85 -9.97
C ALA A 124 -1.55 -14.50 -10.80
N ASP A 125 -1.90 -15.17 -11.89
CA ASP A 125 -0.92 -15.85 -12.75
C ASP A 125 0.10 -14.89 -13.35
N ARG A 126 -0.31 -13.68 -13.69
CA ARG A 126 0.59 -12.64 -14.20
C ARG A 126 1.62 -12.22 -13.16
N TRP A 127 1.18 -12.00 -11.94
CA TRP A 127 2.05 -11.61 -10.83
C TRP A 127 3.01 -12.73 -10.46
N VAL A 128 2.51 -13.97 -10.43
CA VAL A 128 3.32 -15.16 -10.14
C VAL A 128 4.40 -15.35 -11.21
N ARG A 129 4.03 -15.29 -12.49
CA ARG A 129 5.01 -15.43 -13.60
C ARG A 129 6.07 -14.33 -13.56
N HIS A 130 5.68 -13.10 -13.23
CA HIS A 130 6.61 -11.99 -13.12
C HIS A 130 7.59 -12.21 -11.96
N ALA A 131 7.09 -12.67 -10.81
CA ALA A 131 7.92 -13.00 -9.66
C ALA A 131 8.87 -14.18 -9.93
N GLU A 132 8.40 -15.24 -10.59
CA GLU A 132 9.22 -16.39 -10.99
C GLU A 132 10.33 -15.99 -11.95
N ALA A 133 10.02 -15.14 -12.93
CA ALA A 133 11.00 -14.64 -13.89
C ALA A 133 12.09 -13.81 -13.20
N ALA A 134 11.69 -12.93 -12.29
CA ALA A 134 12.62 -12.12 -11.50
C ALA A 134 13.51 -12.99 -10.60
N LEU A 135 12.93 -14.01 -9.97
CA LEU A 135 13.68 -14.93 -9.12
C LEU A 135 14.73 -15.70 -9.93
N ARG A 136 14.37 -16.22 -11.10
CA ARG A 136 15.33 -16.89 -11.99
C ARG A 136 16.46 -15.96 -12.41
N GLU A 137 16.14 -14.73 -12.77
CA GLU A 137 17.13 -13.71 -13.14
C GLU A 137 18.13 -13.46 -11.99
N LEU A 138 17.63 -13.29 -10.77
CA LEU A 138 18.47 -13.03 -9.60
C LEU A 138 19.32 -14.24 -9.19
N GLU A 139 18.81 -15.44 -9.36
CA GLU A 139 19.54 -16.70 -9.06
C GLU A 139 20.63 -17.00 -10.07
N THR A 140 20.54 -16.48 -11.30
CA THR A 140 21.58 -16.62 -12.32
C THR A 140 22.69 -15.58 -12.21
N VAL A 141 22.46 -14.50 -11.48
CA VAL A 141 23.54 -13.56 -11.15
C VAL A 141 24.48 -14.30 -10.18
N ALA A 142 25.77 -14.42 -10.56
CA ALA A 142 26.75 -15.04 -9.70
C ALA A 142 26.72 -14.40 -8.30
N PRO A 143 26.74 -15.19 -7.23
CA PRO A 143 26.78 -14.62 -5.89
C PRO A 143 27.96 -13.66 -5.82
N GLU A 144 27.71 -12.43 -5.34
CA GLU A 144 28.79 -11.48 -5.09
C GLU A 144 29.83 -12.18 -4.22
N GLN A 145 31.02 -12.26 -4.78
CA GLN A 145 32.11 -12.83 -4.02
C GLN A 145 32.43 -11.90 -2.85
N PRO A 146 32.53 -12.41 -1.63
CA PRO A 146 32.84 -11.58 -0.47
C PRO A 146 34.18 -10.89 -0.63
#